data_9229ad2ff1b4711131de0e728cf816b5
#
_entry.id   9229ad2ff1b4711131de0e728cf816b5
#
_cell.length_a   1.000
_cell.length_b   1.000
_cell.length_c   1.000
_cell.angle_alpha   90.00
_cell.angle_beta   90.00
_cell.angle_gamma   90.00
#
_symmetry.space_group_name_H-M   'P 1'
#
loop_
_entity.id
_entity.type
_entity.pdbx_description
1 polymer ?
#
loop_
_entity_poly.entity_id
_entity_poly.type
_entity_poly.pdbx_seq_one_letter_code
_entity_poly.pdbx_strand_id
1 'polypeptide(L)'
;MHTPSDPRTTMATPPPYLDDAQIERLSSLLEQRAVPFRGFNLEALDGFLSALVVAPSPVPPEEWQLLVWGGKAPKWNSPEEAEEVQALLQGHWNMCAARARAGEDGLPDHLMPLMWLPEDPEEGEEALPEDELDVGREWALGFFEGVALREDGWDRWLEEHDWIADIFDLLERLATGEIVDPENPDRAPTPLPYRERLDIVMDLPAMLADLNHHHFEELTPRTPIRREDGPGRNEPCPCGSGKKYKKCCGAG
;
A
#
# COMPACT_ATOMS: atom_id res chain seq x y z
N MET A 1 -48.57 11.95 -22.34
CA MET A 1 -47.36 12.70 -21.97
C MET A 1 -46.53 11.77 -21.09
N HIS A 2 -45.50 11.19 -21.68
CA HIS A 2 -44.56 10.28 -21.01
C HIS A 2 -43.32 11.11 -20.65
N THR A 3 -43.08 11.30 -19.36
CA THR A 3 -41.85 11.89 -18.89
C THR A 3 -40.73 10.84 -18.92
N PRO A 4 -39.58 11.10 -19.51
CA PRO A 4 -38.45 10.17 -19.45
C PRO A 4 -37.84 10.21 -18.05
N SER A 5 -37.71 9.03 -17.44
CA SER A 5 -36.97 8.82 -16.20
C SER A 5 -35.47 9.06 -16.46
N ASP A 6 -34.91 9.99 -15.71
CA ASP A 6 -33.50 10.32 -15.65
C ASP A 6 -32.71 9.10 -15.08
N PRO A 7 -31.74 8.52 -15.79
CA PRO A 7 -30.87 7.50 -15.22
C PRO A 7 -29.85 8.20 -14.31
N ARG A 8 -30.19 8.41 -13.05
CA ARG A 8 -29.21 8.77 -12.03
C ARG A 8 -28.16 7.67 -12.00
N THR A 9 -26.99 8.01 -12.43
CA THR A 9 -25.76 7.28 -12.19
C THR A 9 -25.69 7.01 -10.69
N THR A 10 -26.02 5.79 -10.29
CA THR A 10 -25.75 5.30 -8.95
C THR A 10 -24.22 5.33 -8.82
N MET A 11 -23.71 6.35 -8.14
CA MET A 11 -22.32 6.30 -7.68
C MET A 11 -22.19 5.01 -6.86
N ALA A 12 -21.38 4.08 -7.34
CA ALA A 12 -21.10 2.86 -6.62
C ALA A 12 -20.60 3.28 -5.21
N THR A 13 -21.28 2.82 -4.19
CA THR A 13 -20.81 3.00 -2.81
C THR A 13 -19.42 2.43 -2.75
N PRO A 14 -18.41 3.16 -2.23
CA PRO A 14 -17.09 2.60 -2.08
C PRO A 14 -17.19 1.28 -1.32
N PRO A 15 -16.44 0.25 -1.72
CA PRO A 15 -16.48 -1.04 -1.04
C PRO A 15 -16.19 -0.82 0.45
N PRO A 16 -16.92 -1.48 1.34
CA PRO A 16 -16.81 -1.23 2.77
C PRO A 16 -15.42 -1.62 3.28
N TYR A 17 -14.90 -0.86 4.25
CA TYR A 17 -13.80 -1.30 5.09
C TYR A 17 -14.32 -2.39 6.03
N LEU A 18 -13.39 -3.22 6.53
CA LEU A 18 -13.75 -4.20 7.55
C LEU A 18 -14.04 -3.51 8.87
N ASP A 19 -15.06 -3.97 9.56
CA ASP A 19 -15.27 -3.68 10.97
C ASP A 19 -14.51 -4.68 11.86
N ASP A 20 -14.49 -4.44 13.17
CA ASP A 20 -13.73 -5.26 14.13
C ASP A 20 -14.15 -6.74 14.08
N ALA A 21 -15.44 -7.04 13.95
CA ALA A 21 -15.93 -8.41 13.86
C ALA A 21 -15.48 -9.11 12.56
N GLN A 22 -15.39 -8.36 11.47
CA GLN A 22 -14.89 -8.86 10.19
C GLN A 22 -13.36 -9.06 10.21
N ILE A 23 -12.62 -8.18 10.88
CA ILE A 23 -11.17 -8.33 11.12
C ILE A 23 -10.91 -9.58 11.95
N GLU A 24 -11.64 -9.77 13.05
CA GLU A 24 -11.54 -10.97 13.88
C GLU A 24 -11.90 -12.24 13.10
N ARG A 25 -12.94 -12.18 12.27
CA ARG A 25 -13.33 -13.29 11.40
C ARG A 25 -12.25 -13.65 10.39
N LEU A 26 -11.63 -12.64 9.74
CA LEU A 26 -10.53 -12.84 8.81
C LEU A 26 -9.32 -13.45 9.53
N SER A 27 -8.93 -12.89 10.68
CA SER A 27 -7.85 -13.41 11.51
C SER A 27 -8.06 -14.88 11.85
N SER A 28 -9.26 -15.24 12.35
CA SER A 28 -9.60 -16.63 12.68
C SER A 28 -9.52 -17.58 11.48
N LEU A 29 -9.91 -17.15 10.30
CA LEU A 29 -9.80 -17.94 9.07
C LEU A 29 -8.34 -18.14 8.64
N LEU A 30 -7.52 -17.10 8.75
CA LEU A 30 -6.09 -17.18 8.44
C LEU A 30 -5.38 -18.14 9.40
N GLU A 31 -5.61 -18.01 10.71
CA GLU A 31 -5.04 -18.89 11.74
C GLU A 31 -5.40 -20.35 11.52
N GLN A 32 -6.62 -20.64 11.08
CA GLN A 32 -7.09 -22.01 10.89
C GLN A 32 -6.67 -22.63 9.55
N ARG A 33 -6.54 -21.81 8.48
CA ARG A 33 -6.46 -22.31 7.10
C ARG A 33 -5.28 -21.80 6.29
N ALA A 34 -4.57 -20.80 6.77
CA ALA A 34 -3.37 -20.27 6.13
C ALA A 34 -2.12 -20.63 6.92
N VAL A 35 -2.02 -20.19 8.16
CA VAL A 35 -0.84 -20.36 9.02
C VAL A 35 -0.35 -21.83 9.10
N PRO A 36 -1.20 -22.86 9.28
CA PRO A 36 -0.75 -24.26 9.30
C PRO A 36 -0.15 -24.75 7.98
N PHE A 37 -0.38 -24.02 6.89
CA PHE A 37 0.11 -24.32 5.54
C PHE A 37 1.17 -23.32 5.04
N ARG A 38 1.78 -22.56 5.95
CA ARG A 38 2.75 -21.50 5.64
C ARG A 38 2.16 -20.32 4.84
N GLY A 39 0.88 -20.09 4.99
CA GLY A 39 0.23 -18.86 4.55
C GLY A 39 0.33 -17.78 5.62
N PHE A 40 -0.28 -16.63 5.34
CA PHE A 40 -0.15 -15.46 6.18
C PHE A 40 -1.07 -15.51 7.41
N ASN A 41 -0.60 -14.95 8.52
CA ASN A 41 -1.45 -14.43 9.59
C ASN A 41 -2.01 -13.05 9.20
N LEU A 42 -2.80 -12.42 10.05
CA LEU A 42 -3.43 -11.13 9.75
C LEU A 42 -2.40 -10.00 9.56
N GLU A 43 -1.37 -9.98 10.39
CA GLU A 43 -0.30 -8.98 10.37
C GLU A 43 0.54 -9.09 9.08
N ALA A 44 0.99 -10.29 8.73
CA ALA A 44 1.69 -10.54 7.48
C ALA A 44 0.83 -10.23 6.24
N LEU A 45 -0.48 -10.53 6.30
CA LEU A 45 -1.40 -10.16 5.22
C LEU A 45 -1.53 -8.65 5.06
N ASP A 46 -1.59 -7.88 6.16
CA ASP A 46 -1.65 -6.41 6.09
C ASP A 46 -0.39 -5.82 5.44
N GLY A 47 0.79 -6.29 5.83
CA GLY A 47 2.05 -5.89 5.21
C GLY A 47 2.12 -6.28 3.73
N PHE A 48 1.74 -7.51 3.41
CA PHE A 48 1.71 -8.02 2.04
C PHE A 48 0.81 -7.19 1.13
N LEU A 49 -0.44 -6.95 1.54
CA LEU A 49 -1.38 -6.14 0.76
C LEU A 49 -0.92 -4.68 0.65
N SER A 50 -0.28 -4.13 1.71
CA SER A 50 0.31 -2.79 1.66
C SER A 50 1.39 -2.68 0.58
N ALA A 51 2.29 -3.67 0.48
CA ALA A 51 3.29 -3.71 -0.58
C ALA A 51 2.67 -3.79 -1.98
N LEU A 52 1.61 -4.59 -2.17
CA LEU A 52 0.93 -4.69 -3.46
C LEU A 52 0.24 -3.40 -3.89
N VAL A 53 -0.31 -2.66 -2.92
CA VAL A 53 -0.98 -1.36 -3.18
C VAL A 53 -0.01 -0.32 -3.69
N VAL A 54 1.23 -0.29 -3.16
CA VAL A 54 2.25 0.69 -3.52
C VAL A 54 3.27 0.17 -4.53
N ALA A 55 3.08 -1.04 -5.06
CA ALA A 55 4.01 -1.72 -5.94
C ALA A 55 4.30 -0.93 -7.24
N PRO A 56 5.51 -1.02 -7.82
CA PRO A 56 5.89 -0.35 -9.07
C PRO A 56 5.00 -0.65 -10.26
N SER A 57 4.31 -1.78 -10.24
CA SER A 57 3.32 -2.14 -11.24
C SER A 57 2.20 -2.98 -10.63
N PRO A 58 0.96 -2.92 -11.17
CA PRO A 58 -0.17 -3.64 -10.63
C PRO A 58 0.06 -5.16 -10.51
N VAL A 59 -0.44 -5.75 -9.42
CA VAL A 59 -0.45 -7.20 -9.19
C VAL A 59 -1.91 -7.67 -9.18
N PRO A 60 -2.35 -8.40 -10.22
CA PRO A 60 -3.73 -8.87 -10.30
C PRO A 60 -4.03 -9.96 -9.24
N PRO A 61 -5.29 -10.08 -8.76
CA PRO A 61 -5.66 -11.00 -7.69
C PRO A 61 -5.28 -12.47 -7.93
N GLU A 62 -5.30 -12.92 -9.15
CA GLU A 62 -4.94 -14.29 -9.55
C GLU A 62 -3.46 -14.63 -9.29
N GLU A 63 -2.58 -13.63 -9.19
CA GLU A 63 -1.17 -13.84 -8.91
C GLU A 63 -0.90 -13.99 -7.39
N TRP A 64 -1.69 -13.34 -6.53
CA TRP A 64 -1.38 -13.25 -5.11
C TRP A 64 -2.35 -14.00 -4.17
N GLN A 65 -3.62 -14.17 -4.56
CA GLN A 65 -4.61 -14.74 -3.62
C GLN A 65 -4.24 -16.14 -3.10
N LEU A 66 -3.58 -16.96 -3.92
CA LEU A 66 -3.15 -18.28 -3.47
C LEU A 66 -2.00 -18.22 -2.45
N LEU A 67 -1.16 -17.19 -2.52
CA LEU A 67 -0.03 -17.01 -1.59
C LEU A 67 -0.53 -16.79 -0.17
N VAL A 68 -1.64 -16.05 0.00
CA VAL A 68 -2.30 -15.85 1.29
C VAL A 68 -2.51 -17.18 2.03
N TRP A 69 -2.80 -18.24 1.28
CA TRP A 69 -3.13 -19.57 1.82
C TRP A 69 -1.97 -20.60 1.71
N GLY A 70 -0.73 -20.14 1.55
CA GLY A 70 0.42 -21.02 1.41
C GLY A 70 0.50 -21.72 0.04
N GLY A 71 0.03 -21.07 -1.01
CA GLY A 71 0.11 -21.52 -2.39
C GLY A 71 -0.99 -22.47 -2.85
N LYS A 72 -1.99 -22.75 -1.98
CA LYS A 72 -3.13 -23.63 -2.32
C LYS A 72 -4.43 -23.05 -1.78
N ALA A 73 -5.46 -23.02 -2.62
CA ALA A 73 -6.80 -22.64 -2.18
C ALA A 73 -7.29 -23.60 -1.06
N PRO A 74 -7.75 -23.08 0.09
CA PRO A 74 -8.37 -23.88 1.13
C PRO A 74 -9.63 -24.58 0.63
N LYS A 75 -10.02 -25.65 1.31
CA LYS A 75 -11.35 -26.22 1.11
C LYS A 75 -12.34 -25.45 1.97
N TRP A 76 -13.23 -24.70 1.32
CA TRP A 76 -14.30 -24.00 2.00
C TRP A 76 -15.43 -24.97 2.38
N ASN A 77 -16.12 -24.68 3.49
CA ASN A 77 -17.24 -25.50 3.95
C ASN A 77 -18.48 -25.34 3.06
N SER A 78 -18.61 -24.19 2.42
CA SER A 78 -19.70 -23.88 1.49
C SER A 78 -19.27 -22.81 0.46
N PRO A 79 -20.02 -22.63 -0.63
CA PRO A 79 -19.80 -21.50 -1.56
C PRO A 79 -19.93 -20.14 -0.88
N GLU A 80 -20.85 -19.99 0.07
CA GLU A 80 -21.09 -18.75 0.81
C GLU A 80 -19.87 -18.38 1.67
N GLU A 81 -19.20 -19.38 2.29
CA GLU A 81 -17.93 -19.13 3.01
C GLU A 81 -16.82 -18.64 2.04
N ALA A 82 -16.77 -19.21 0.84
CA ALA A 82 -15.81 -18.73 -0.18
C ALA A 82 -16.08 -17.28 -0.60
N GLU A 83 -17.36 -16.91 -0.78
CA GLU A 83 -17.77 -15.53 -1.10
C GLU A 83 -17.47 -14.58 0.07
N GLU A 84 -17.75 -15.00 1.32
CA GLU A 84 -17.39 -14.26 2.53
C GLU A 84 -15.89 -13.94 2.56
N VAL A 85 -15.03 -14.92 2.32
CA VAL A 85 -13.58 -14.75 2.34
C VAL A 85 -13.12 -13.76 1.26
N GLN A 86 -13.68 -13.84 0.05
CA GLN A 86 -13.36 -12.88 -1.01
C GLN A 86 -13.76 -11.44 -0.60
N ALA A 87 -14.91 -11.28 0.05
CA ALA A 87 -15.36 -9.99 0.54
C ALA A 87 -14.44 -9.45 1.67
N LEU A 88 -13.99 -10.32 2.58
CA LEU A 88 -13.05 -9.96 3.64
C LEU A 88 -11.68 -9.54 3.07
N LEU A 89 -11.11 -10.30 2.15
CA LEU A 89 -9.84 -9.94 1.48
C LEU A 89 -9.97 -8.61 0.73
N GLN A 90 -11.10 -8.39 0.03
CA GLN A 90 -11.35 -7.14 -0.67
C GLN A 90 -11.50 -5.96 0.30
N GLY A 91 -12.22 -6.14 1.41
CA GLY A 91 -12.36 -5.11 2.45
C GLY A 91 -11.00 -4.73 3.05
N HIS A 92 -10.16 -5.71 3.34
CA HIS A 92 -8.79 -5.48 3.84
C HIS A 92 -7.92 -4.76 2.81
N TRP A 93 -7.94 -5.19 1.53
CA TRP A 93 -7.30 -4.45 0.44
C TRP A 93 -7.70 -2.98 0.40
N ASN A 94 -9.00 -2.71 0.56
CA ASN A 94 -9.51 -1.33 0.54
C ASN A 94 -8.98 -0.50 1.71
N MET A 95 -8.80 -1.10 2.90
CA MET A 95 -8.18 -0.44 4.05
C MET A 95 -6.72 -0.08 3.75
N CYS A 96 -5.91 -1.02 3.24
CA CYS A 96 -4.53 -0.77 2.85
C CYS A 96 -4.44 0.34 1.77
N ALA A 97 -5.31 0.29 0.77
CA ALA A 97 -5.35 1.29 -0.29
C ALA A 97 -5.83 2.68 0.21
N ALA A 98 -6.69 2.73 1.20
CA ALA A 98 -7.12 4.00 1.82
C ALA A 98 -6.00 4.59 2.70
N ARG A 99 -5.32 3.76 3.48
CA ARG A 99 -4.14 4.14 4.28
C ARG A 99 -3.06 4.79 3.41
N ALA A 100 -2.66 4.11 2.35
CA ALA A 100 -1.63 4.60 1.43
C ALA A 100 -1.99 5.93 0.74
N ARG A 101 -3.27 6.29 0.66
CA ARG A 101 -3.74 7.57 0.08
C ARG A 101 -3.94 8.68 1.10
N ALA A 102 -4.08 8.34 2.39
CA ALA A 102 -4.48 9.32 3.40
C ALA A 102 -3.36 10.32 3.73
N GLY A 103 -2.09 9.95 3.54
CA GLY A 103 -0.95 10.79 3.93
C GLY A 103 -0.79 10.88 5.46
N GLU A 104 0.08 11.79 5.89
CA GLU A 104 0.42 11.98 7.30
C GLU A 104 -0.69 12.64 8.13
N ASP A 105 -1.54 13.46 7.49
CA ASP A 105 -2.53 14.28 8.18
C ASP A 105 -3.78 13.48 8.57
N GLY A 106 -3.77 12.92 9.79
CA GLY A 106 -4.99 12.45 10.43
C GLY A 106 -5.53 11.12 9.92
N LEU A 107 -4.65 10.12 9.79
CA LEU A 107 -5.08 8.75 9.51
C LEU A 107 -6.04 8.27 10.60
N PRO A 108 -7.29 7.86 10.27
CA PRO A 108 -8.22 7.30 11.24
C PRO A 108 -7.69 6.02 11.88
N ASP A 109 -7.96 5.79 13.16
CA ASP A 109 -7.49 4.62 13.91
C ASP A 109 -7.79 3.28 13.20
N HIS A 110 -8.98 3.16 12.60
CA HIS A 110 -9.38 1.94 11.88
C HIS A 110 -8.60 1.69 10.58
N LEU A 111 -7.77 2.63 10.12
CA LEU A 111 -6.89 2.49 8.95
C LEU A 111 -5.42 2.30 9.35
N MET A 112 -5.09 2.32 10.64
CA MET A 112 -3.73 1.98 11.09
C MET A 112 -3.34 0.57 10.64
N PRO A 113 -2.03 0.30 10.42
CA PRO A 113 -1.56 -1.05 10.13
C PRO A 113 -2.04 -2.06 11.17
N LEU A 114 -2.56 -3.19 10.70
CA LEU A 114 -3.03 -4.25 11.59
C LEU A 114 -1.84 -5.08 12.08
N MET A 115 -1.49 -4.91 13.34
CA MET A 115 -0.40 -5.65 13.98
C MET A 115 -0.66 -5.87 15.45
N TRP A 116 0.00 -6.87 15.99
CA TRP A 116 -0.05 -7.13 17.41
C TRP A 116 0.77 -6.09 18.17
N LEU A 117 0.16 -5.47 19.17
CA LEU A 117 0.82 -4.60 20.13
C LEU A 117 0.67 -5.24 21.52
N PRO A 118 1.74 -5.30 22.32
CA PRO A 118 1.64 -5.82 23.69
C PRO A 118 0.70 -4.93 24.51
N GLU A 119 -0.17 -5.55 25.27
CA GLU A 119 -0.99 -4.87 26.25
C GLU A 119 -0.16 -4.54 27.48
N ASP A 120 -0.52 -3.46 28.20
CA ASP A 120 0.07 -3.18 29.49
C ASP A 120 -0.23 -4.34 30.44
N PRO A 121 0.77 -4.83 31.22
CA PRO A 121 0.55 -5.96 32.11
C PRO A 121 -0.51 -5.61 33.18
N GLU A 122 -1.39 -6.58 33.45
CA GLU A 122 -2.36 -6.43 34.55
C GLU A 122 -1.65 -6.35 35.92
N GLU A 123 -2.35 -5.83 36.94
CA GLU A 123 -1.80 -5.65 38.29
C GLU A 123 -1.32 -7.01 38.87
N GLY A 124 -0.02 -7.23 38.92
CA GLY A 124 0.63 -8.45 39.41
C GLY A 124 1.19 -9.38 38.32
N GLU A 125 1.06 -9.03 37.06
CA GLU A 125 1.74 -9.68 35.96
C GLU A 125 3.11 -9.04 35.70
N GLU A 126 4.09 -9.86 35.33
CA GLU A 126 5.39 -9.35 34.83
C GLU A 126 5.24 -8.96 33.36
N ALA A 127 5.71 -7.74 33.02
CA ALA A 127 5.81 -7.33 31.62
C ALA A 127 6.73 -8.28 30.85
N LEU A 128 6.39 -8.54 29.58
CA LEU A 128 7.29 -9.27 28.69
C LEU A 128 8.63 -8.49 28.57
N PRO A 129 9.76 -9.20 28.53
CA PRO A 129 11.05 -8.55 28.26
C PRO A 129 11.03 -7.82 26.92
N GLU A 130 11.57 -6.61 26.85
CA GLU A 130 11.56 -5.79 25.62
C GLU A 130 12.25 -6.49 24.44
N ASP A 131 13.22 -7.35 24.69
CA ASP A 131 13.95 -8.14 23.71
C ASP A 131 13.17 -9.34 23.14
N GLU A 132 12.01 -9.67 23.75
CA GLU A 132 11.07 -10.67 23.26
C GLU A 132 9.92 -10.04 22.46
N LEU A 133 9.85 -8.70 22.36
CA LEU A 133 8.78 -7.98 21.69
C LEU A 133 9.11 -7.71 20.21
N ASP A 134 8.61 -8.57 19.35
CA ASP A 134 8.86 -8.55 17.90
C ASP A 134 7.86 -7.66 17.12
N VAL A 135 7.35 -6.58 17.70
CA VAL A 135 6.35 -5.71 17.08
C VAL A 135 6.74 -5.31 15.65
N GLY A 136 5.81 -5.47 14.71
CA GLY A 136 5.98 -5.15 13.30
C GLY A 136 6.75 -6.16 12.45
N ARG A 137 7.30 -7.22 13.06
CA ARG A 137 8.10 -8.21 12.34
C ARG A 137 7.29 -8.96 11.27
N GLU A 138 6.16 -9.54 11.66
CA GLU A 138 5.33 -10.30 10.73
C GLU A 138 4.77 -9.38 9.61
N TRP A 139 4.45 -8.14 9.95
CA TRP A 139 4.03 -7.13 8.97
C TRP A 139 5.14 -6.88 7.93
N ALA A 140 6.37 -6.64 8.39
CA ALA A 140 7.50 -6.37 7.50
C ALA A 140 7.85 -7.58 6.63
N LEU A 141 7.81 -8.81 7.20
CA LEU A 141 8.00 -10.05 6.43
C LEU A 141 6.94 -10.17 5.34
N GLY A 142 5.66 -9.92 5.68
CA GLY A 142 4.59 -9.91 4.70
C GLY A 142 4.80 -8.85 3.59
N PHE A 143 5.27 -7.66 3.94
CA PHE A 143 5.60 -6.62 2.97
C PHE A 143 6.65 -7.12 1.96
N PHE A 144 7.73 -7.74 2.40
CA PHE A 144 8.76 -8.28 1.52
C PHE A 144 8.26 -9.44 0.63
N GLU A 145 7.33 -10.26 1.11
CA GLU A 145 6.66 -11.25 0.25
C GLU A 145 5.87 -10.58 -0.89
N GLY A 146 5.28 -9.42 -0.63
CA GLY A 146 4.63 -8.62 -1.67
C GLY A 146 5.62 -7.97 -2.65
N VAL A 147 6.75 -7.48 -2.15
CA VAL A 147 7.86 -6.93 -2.96
C VAL A 147 8.35 -7.96 -3.98
N ALA A 148 8.51 -9.22 -3.57
CA ALA A 148 8.98 -10.31 -4.42
C ALA A 148 8.14 -10.53 -5.69
N LEU A 149 6.87 -10.11 -5.70
CA LEU A 149 6.02 -10.22 -6.90
C LEU A 149 6.34 -9.20 -7.99
N ARG A 150 7.11 -8.16 -7.68
CA ARG A 150 7.53 -7.10 -8.61
C ARG A 150 8.99 -6.71 -8.39
N GLU A 151 9.84 -7.69 -8.11
CA GLU A 151 11.27 -7.54 -7.77
C GLU A 151 11.99 -6.59 -8.73
N ASP A 152 11.96 -6.85 -10.05
CA ASP A 152 12.62 -6.00 -11.05
C ASP A 152 12.19 -4.51 -10.98
N GLY A 153 10.94 -4.25 -10.62
CA GLY A 153 10.40 -2.90 -10.49
C GLY A 153 10.89 -2.20 -9.22
N TRP A 154 10.94 -2.93 -8.11
CA TRP A 154 11.46 -2.45 -6.85
C TRP A 154 12.97 -2.23 -6.91
N ASP A 155 13.74 -3.13 -7.54
CA ASP A 155 15.19 -2.98 -7.73
C ASP A 155 15.49 -1.69 -8.49
N ARG A 156 14.76 -1.41 -9.56
CA ARG A 156 14.90 -0.16 -10.29
C ARG A 156 14.63 1.07 -9.40
N TRP A 157 13.56 1.05 -8.59
CA TRP A 157 13.25 2.17 -7.69
C TRP A 157 14.31 2.36 -6.61
N LEU A 158 14.85 1.28 -6.06
CA LEU A 158 15.95 1.30 -5.09
C LEU A 158 17.23 1.88 -5.69
N GLU A 159 17.52 1.59 -6.96
CA GLU A 159 18.68 2.15 -7.67
C GLU A 159 18.52 3.63 -8.02
N GLU A 160 17.27 4.08 -8.30
CA GLU A 160 17.00 5.44 -8.75
C GLU A 160 16.71 6.42 -7.59
N HIS A 161 16.33 5.94 -6.39
CA HIS A 161 15.83 6.75 -5.29
C HIS A 161 16.36 6.33 -3.93
N ASP A 162 17.34 7.05 -3.40
CA ASP A 162 17.95 6.79 -2.07
C ASP A 162 16.90 6.74 -0.94
N TRP A 163 15.86 7.60 -0.97
CA TRP A 163 14.83 7.64 0.05
C TRP A 163 13.98 6.35 0.10
N ILE A 164 13.82 5.63 -1.02
CA ILE A 164 13.17 4.31 -1.03
C ILE A 164 14.07 3.28 -0.36
N ALA A 165 15.39 3.35 -0.61
CA ALA A 165 16.35 2.49 0.06
C ALA A 165 16.35 2.72 1.58
N ASP A 166 16.21 3.98 2.04
CA ASP A 166 16.08 4.30 3.47
C ASP A 166 14.82 3.65 4.09
N ILE A 167 13.67 3.68 3.39
CA ILE A 167 12.45 2.98 3.83
C ILE A 167 12.70 1.47 3.92
N PHE A 168 13.33 0.88 2.91
CA PHE A 168 13.60 -0.56 2.88
C PHE A 168 14.55 -0.99 4.01
N ASP A 169 15.57 -0.18 4.33
CA ASP A 169 16.45 -0.43 5.47
C ASP A 169 15.68 -0.47 6.81
N LEU A 170 14.73 0.45 7.02
CA LEU A 170 13.86 0.44 8.20
C LEU A 170 12.96 -0.79 8.25
N LEU A 171 12.37 -1.18 7.12
CA LEU A 171 11.54 -2.39 7.03
C LEU A 171 12.36 -3.67 7.23
N GLU A 172 13.60 -3.72 6.72
CA GLU A 172 14.50 -4.85 6.93
C GLU A 172 14.89 -5.00 8.41
N ARG A 173 15.14 -3.88 9.12
CA ARG A 173 15.36 -3.88 10.58
C ARG A 173 14.14 -4.44 11.33
N LEU A 174 12.92 -4.09 10.94
CA LEU A 174 11.72 -4.68 11.53
C LEU A 174 11.64 -6.20 11.28
N ALA A 175 11.88 -6.62 10.05
CA ALA A 175 11.77 -8.02 9.63
C ALA A 175 12.83 -8.90 10.30
N THR A 176 14.08 -8.44 10.35
CA THR A 176 15.19 -9.20 10.92
C THR A 176 15.30 -9.06 12.45
N GLY A 177 14.87 -7.93 12.98
CA GLY A 177 15.10 -7.56 14.39
C GLY A 177 16.52 -7.10 14.67
N GLU A 178 17.27 -6.72 13.63
CA GLU A 178 18.69 -6.44 13.71
C GLU A 178 19.04 -5.11 13.03
N ILE A 179 20.05 -4.43 13.55
CA ILE A 179 20.66 -3.25 12.96
C ILE A 179 22.04 -3.66 12.45
N VAL A 180 22.24 -3.56 11.14
CA VAL A 180 23.53 -3.76 10.48
C VAL A 180 24.25 -2.42 10.37
N ASP A 181 25.55 -2.38 10.71
CA ASP A 181 26.37 -1.18 10.56
C ASP A 181 26.86 -1.09 9.09
N PRO A 182 26.38 -0.12 8.29
CA PRO A 182 26.75 -0.03 6.88
C PRO A 182 28.22 0.32 6.66
N GLU A 183 28.89 0.96 7.65
CA GLU A 183 30.33 1.26 7.57
C GLU A 183 31.20 0.06 7.94
N ASN A 184 30.63 -0.93 8.65
CA ASN A 184 31.33 -2.13 9.09
C ASN A 184 30.46 -3.39 8.92
N PRO A 185 30.15 -3.83 7.69
CA PRO A 185 29.24 -4.94 7.42
C PRO A 185 29.72 -6.29 7.99
N ASP A 186 31.01 -6.43 8.28
CA ASP A 186 31.59 -7.63 8.93
C ASP A 186 31.38 -7.65 10.46
N ARG A 187 30.90 -6.57 11.04
CA ARG A 187 30.55 -6.50 12.47
C ARG A 187 29.24 -7.26 12.70
N ALA A 188 29.18 -8.03 13.79
CA ALA A 188 27.92 -8.65 14.17
C ALA A 188 26.80 -7.60 14.34
N PRO A 189 25.60 -7.84 13.77
CA PRO A 189 24.47 -6.93 13.92
C PRO A 189 24.09 -6.79 15.39
N THR A 190 23.44 -5.70 15.72
CA THR A 190 22.91 -5.45 17.05
C THR A 190 21.39 -5.60 17.06
N PRO A 191 20.79 -6.11 18.16
CA PRO A 191 19.33 -6.19 18.25
C PRO A 191 18.68 -4.82 18.08
N LEU A 192 17.57 -4.78 17.34
CA LEU A 192 16.74 -3.58 17.19
C LEU A 192 15.98 -3.33 18.51
N PRO A 193 16.20 -2.18 19.21
CA PRO A 193 15.50 -1.90 20.44
C PRO A 193 13.99 -1.76 20.25
N TYR A 194 13.20 -2.19 21.23
CA TYR A 194 11.73 -2.11 21.18
C TYR A 194 11.22 -0.70 20.88
N ARG A 195 11.82 0.33 21.49
CA ARG A 195 11.43 1.72 21.22
C ARG A 195 11.62 2.11 19.75
N GLU A 196 12.76 1.74 19.18
CA GLU A 196 13.04 2.02 17.76
C GLU A 196 12.07 1.24 16.83
N ARG A 197 11.66 0.02 17.23
CA ARG A 197 10.59 -0.71 16.52
C ARG A 197 9.29 0.07 16.50
N LEU A 198 8.87 0.61 17.66
CA LEU A 198 7.65 1.41 17.74
C LEU A 198 7.75 2.69 16.90
N ASP A 199 8.89 3.37 16.91
CA ASP A 199 9.11 4.56 16.10
C ASP A 199 8.95 4.22 14.60
N ILE A 200 9.56 3.14 14.12
CA ILE A 200 9.39 2.68 12.72
C ILE A 200 7.93 2.33 12.42
N VAL A 201 7.26 1.61 13.32
CA VAL A 201 5.85 1.22 13.14
C VAL A 201 4.92 2.44 13.05
N MET A 202 5.18 3.47 13.84
CA MET A 202 4.41 4.72 13.80
C MET A 202 4.63 5.49 12.49
N ASP A 203 5.78 5.34 11.85
CA ASP A 203 6.10 6.00 10.58
C ASP A 203 5.62 5.21 9.34
N LEU A 204 5.15 3.95 9.49
CA LEU A 204 4.67 3.13 8.37
C LEU A 204 3.60 3.83 7.50
N PRO A 205 2.59 4.53 8.06
CA PRO A 205 1.60 5.22 7.24
C PRO A 205 2.20 6.29 6.33
N ALA A 206 3.20 7.06 6.84
CA ALA A 206 3.90 8.08 6.07
C ALA A 206 4.72 7.44 4.94
N MET A 207 5.50 6.40 5.25
CA MET A 207 6.28 5.65 4.26
C MET A 207 5.40 5.09 3.14
N LEU A 208 4.26 4.50 3.48
CA LEU A 208 3.30 3.98 2.51
C LEU A 208 2.68 5.09 1.65
N ALA A 209 2.42 6.26 2.23
CA ALA A 209 1.89 7.39 1.49
C ALA A 209 2.92 7.94 0.48
N ASP A 210 4.18 8.02 0.85
CA ASP A 210 5.27 8.45 -0.04
C ASP A 210 5.46 7.47 -1.20
N LEU A 211 5.52 6.17 -0.91
CA LEU A 211 5.59 5.11 -1.93
C LEU A 211 4.37 5.15 -2.87
N ASN A 212 3.17 5.35 -2.32
CA ASN A 212 1.95 5.45 -3.13
C ASN A 212 1.95 6.72 -4.00
N HIS A 213 2.45 7.84 -3.51
CA HIS A 213 2.59 9.05 -4.29
C HIS A 213 3.53 8.82 -5.47
N HIS A 214 4.70 8.23 -5.22
CA HIS A 214 5.67 7.88 -6.25
C HIS A 214 5.09 6.90 -7.29
N HIS A 215 4.38 5.85 -6.85
CA HIS A 215 3.66 4.93 -7.72
C HIS A 215 2.74 5.66 -8.71
N PHE A 216 1.93 6.62 -8.24
CA PHE A 216 1.04 7.38 -9.11
C PHE A 216 1.77 8.37 -10.03
N GLU A 217 2.88 8.95 -9.60
CA GLU A 217 3.71 9.81 -10.46
C GLU A 217 4.31 9.02 -11.62
N GLU A 218 4.81 7.81 -11.37
CA GLU A 218 5.35 6.90 -12.37
C GLU A 218 4.29 6.41 -13.36
N LEU A 219 3.10 6.04 -12.88
CA LEU A 219 2.00 5.54 -13.72
C LEU A 219 1.28 6.65 -14.48
N THR A 220 1.42 7.92 -14.06
CA THR A 220 0.78 9.03 -14.75
C THR A 220 1.58 9.37 -15.99
N PRO A 221 1.05 9.13 -17.22
CA PRO A 221 1.76 9.50 -18.44
C PRO A 221 2.06 11.00 -18.42
N ARG A 222 3.33 11.36 -18.37
CA ARG A 222 3.77 12.75 -18.58
C ARG A 222 3.57 13.11 -20.06
N THR A 223 2.31 13.28 -20.44
CA THR A 223 2.00 13.81 -21.78
C THR A 223 2.44 15.27 -21.73
N PRO A 224 3.46 15.68 -22.52
CA PRO A 224 3.77 17.10 -22.64
C PRO A 224 2.49 17.77 -23.12
N ILE A 225 1.96 18.73 -22.37
CA ILE A 225 0.87 19.59 -22.85
C ILE A 225 1.48 20.34 -24.03
N ARG A 226 1.35 19.77 -25.23
CA ARG A 226 1.62 20.46 -26.47
C ARG A 226 0.57 21.55 -26.53
N ARG A 227 0.94 22.74 -26.06
CA ARG A 227 0.14 23.94 -26.41
C ARG A 227 0.05 23.89 -27.90
N GLU A 228 -1.18 23.76 -28.45
CA GLU A 228 -1.39 24.01 -29.87
C GLU A 228 -0.80 25.40 -30.13
N ASP A 229 0.30 25.42 -30.85
CA ASP A 229 0.92 26.69 -31.25
C ASP A 229 -0.13 27.39 -32.05
N GLY A 230 -0.78 28.40 -31.43
CA GLY A 230 -1.64 29.30 -32.15
C GLY A 230 -0.84 29.90 -33.32
N PRO A 231 -1.48 30.44 -34.32
CA PRO A 231 -0.80 30.93 -35.53
C PRO A 231 0.38 31.81 -35.17
N GLY A 232 1.53 31.54 -35.76
CA GLY A 232 2.77 32.27 -35.50
C GLY A 232 2.56 33.79 -35.73
N ARG A 233 3.23 34.62 -34.94
CA ARG A 233 3.06 36.08 -34.99
C ARG A 233 3.07 36.66 -36.43
N ASN A 234 3.80 36.05 -37.36
CA ASN A 234 3.96 36.49 -38.75
C ASN A 234 3.07 35.75 -39.75
N GLU A 235 2.33 34.73 -39.31
CA GLU A 235 1.42 33.99 -40.18
C GLU A 235 0.13 34.75 -40.50
N PRO A 236 -0.58 34.41 -41.57
CA PRO A 236 -1.89 34.96 -41.89
C PRO A 236 -2.86 34.76 -40.73
N CYS A 237 -3.60 35.82 -40.36
CA CYS A 237 -4.56 35.72 -39.28
C CYS A 237 -5.71 34.76 -39.64
N PRO A 238 -6.06 33.78 -38.78
CA PRO A 238 -7.13 32.82 -39.07
C PRO A 238 -8.53 33.43 -39.17
N CYS A 239 -8.69 34.72 -38.80
CA CYS A 239 -9.95 35.44 -38.97
C CYS A 239 -10.26 35.82 -40.44
N GLY A 240 -9.40 35.47 -41.40
CA GLY A 240 -9.60 35.74 -42.82
C GLY A 240 -9.34 37.22 -43.28
N SER A 241 -8.80 38.07 -42.40
CA SER A 241 -8.54 39.47 -42.71
C SER A 241 -7.38 39.72 -43.67
N GLY A 242 -6.61 38.69 -44.04
CA GLY A 242 -5.41 38.82 -44.88
C GLY A 242 -4.21 39.52 -44.20
N LYS A 243 -4.36 39.96 -42.94
CA LYS A 243 -3.29 40.57 -42.17
C LYS A 243 -2.49 39.53 -41.37
N LYS A 244 -1.22 39.83 -41.04
CA LYS A 244 -0.43 38.99 -40.14
C LYS A 244 -1.08 38.95 -38.75
N TYR A 245 -1.03 37.81 -38.08
CA TYR A 245 -1.66 37.57 -36.79
C TYR A 245 -1.33 38.66 -35.77
N LYS A 246 -0.04 39.06 -35.63
CA LYS A 246 0.43 40.14 -34.74
C LYS A 246 -0.15 41.54 -35.07
N LYS A 247 -0.73 41.74 -36.25
CA LYS A 247 -1.34 43.01 -36.68
C LYS A 247 -2.87 42.92 -36.78
N CYS A 248 -3.44 41.85 -36.22
CA CYS A 248 -4.88 41.58 -36.24
C CYS A 248 -5.34 41.02 -34.86
N CYS A 249 -5.70 39.76 -34.76
CA CYS A 249 -6.23 39.15 -33.51
C CYS A 249 -5.14 38.97 -32.44
N GLY A 250 -3.87 38.99 -32.79
CA GLY A 250 -2.72 38.93 -31.87
C GLY A 250 -2.10 40.30 -31.56
N ALA A 251 -2.83 41.41 -31.72
CA ALA A 251 -2.34 42.78 -31.49
C ALA A 251 -2.68 43.32 -30.08
N GLY A 252 -3.04 42.40 -29.10
CA GLY A 252 -3.26 42.78 -27.70
C GLY A 252 -1.98 42.73 -26.89
#